data_ac4b06879d7b803ed28f56f17b5ea34f
#
_entry.id   ac4b06879d7b803ed28f56f17b5ea34f
#
_cell.length_a   1.000
_cell.length_b   1.000
_cell.length_c   1.000
_cell.angle_alpha   90.00
_cell.angle_beta   90.00
_cell.angle_gamma   90.00
#
_symmetry.space_group_name_H-M   'P 1'
#
loop_
_entity.id
_entity.type
_entity.pdbx_description
1 polymer ?
#
loop_
_entity_poly.entity_id
_entity_poly.type
_entity_poly.pdbx_seq_one_letter_code
_entity_poly.pdbx_strand_id
1 'polypeptide(L)'
;MSQEQRLLRHASRMAIVTLFCRITGYLRDKALFSVIGAGFLYDAYRTANRIPNAFRGLFAEGTLHAAFVPALSRLVEDEDRQQEAKELFRGLLAVLLLVVGLVVAAGVLASPWLVRVFAQGFVEVPGKLETTVLMNRIMFPYLALISLAALFQAVLNSHERFLLPAATPMLFNLVVAGTAWWLVPRVGDPRPVLAGAVVVGGCLQAGIQAPAVRRLGFALTPLWRAARSPRVRQVLVLMLPGIPVLGINQINQLISNRFASFIEGGVSYTYGAYRVTELVFGAVVVQMTTVLLPLLSKELRSDPEQASRTLLNTISLVSFVTLPTAVVMAVLGRPIIGLLFGGGEFGAAAVAVTGTTLTAYAFSLVGTGHVKVMASAFFAQRNTRMPMWGSAVALVIFTLFCWLLVGPLGAPGLGWANTIAMTCFGAFLTVLYAALFGFDGGGARAVAPAIGRQVAASAAVALLLLRLRPWLDGVDHTSLDGALRMAAVLGPAAVLYLGVVVLLGGREPSVLLDTLRRRADQ
;
A
#
# COMPACT_ATOMS: atom_id res chain seq x y z
N MET A 1 -36.03 2.29 6.71
CA MET A 1 -34.66 2.84 6.66
C MET A 1 -34.49 3.56 5.34
N SER A 2 -34.08 4.83 5.37
CA SER A 2 -33.78 5.60 4.17
C SER A 2 -32.59 4.98 3.42
N GLN A 3 -32.49 5.24 2.11
CA GLN A 3 -31.35 4.79 1.28
C GLN A 3 -30.02 5.30 1.85
N GLU A 4 -30.03 6.50 2.40
CA GLU A 4 -28.89 7.14 3.06
C GLU A 4 -28.43 6.40 4.33
N GLN A 5 -29.37 5.97 5.18
CA GLN A 5 -29.07 5.17 6.37
C GLN A 5 -28.49 3.78 6.02
N ARG A 6 -28.93 3.19 4.91
CA ARG A 6 -28.34 1.93 4.41
C ARG A 6 -26.90 2.13 3.94
N LEU A 7 -26.64 3.20 3.18
CA LEU A 7 -25.29 3.55 2.69
C LEU A 7 -24.33 3.82 3.86
N LEU A 8 -24.73 4.61 4.84
CA LEU A 8 -23.92 4.89 6.04
C LEU A 8 -23.61 3.62 6.83
N ARG A 9 -24.58 2.73 7.01
CA ARG A 9 -24.38 1.46 7.70
C ARG A 9 -23.42 0.53 6.97
N HIS A 10 -23.48 0.48 5.63
CA HIS A 10 -22.53 -0.28 4.82
C HIS A 10 -21.12 0.33 4.88
N ALA A 11 -21.01 1.65 4.78
CA ALA A 11 -19.71 2.35 4.87
C ALA A 11 -19.04 2.14 6.24
N SER A 12 -19.79 2.24 7.35
CA SER A 12 -19.29 2.01 8.72
C SER A 12 -18.78 0.58 8.90
N ARG A 13 -19.53 -0.42 8.43
CA ARG A 13 -19.13 -1.84 8.49
C ARG A 13 -17.87 -2.10 7.67
N MET A 14 -17.75 -1.51 6.48
CA MET A 14 -16.56 -1.61 5.65
C MET A 14 -15.34 -0.97 6.32
N ALA A 15 -15.52 0.18 6.98
CA ALA A 15 -14.45 0.85 7.72
C ALA A 15 -13.92 -0.03 8.88
N ILE A 16 -14.81 -0.67 9.63
CA ILE A 16 -14.46 -1.59 10.72
C ILE A 16 -13.68 -2.79 10.17
N VAL A 17 -14.16 -3.44 9.11
CA VAL A 17 -13.46 -4.57 8.49
C VAL A 17 -12.08 -4.16 7.98
N THR A 18 -11.97 -2.98 7.35
CA THR A 18 -10.69 -2.45 6.88
C THR A 18 -9.72 -2.20 8.04
N LEU A 19 -10.19 -1.70 9.18
CA LEU A 19 -9.40 -1.52 10.39
C LEU A 19 -8.87 -2.88 10.92
N PHE A 20 -9.73 -3.88 11.01
CA PHE A 20 -9.33 -5.23 11.43
C PHE A 20 -8.31 -5.86 10.46
N CYS A 21 -8.46 -5.66 9.14
CA CYS A 21 -7.46 -6.10 8.16
C CYS A 21 -6.11 -5.42 8.37
N ARG A 22 -6.08 -4.15 8.76
CA ARG A 22 -4.82 -3.42 9.07
C ARG A 22 -4.18 -3.95 10.35
N ILE A 23 -4.98 -4.16 11.41
CA ILE A 23 -4.50 -4.72 12.69
C ILE A 23 -3.93 -6.12 12.48
N THR A 24 -4.65 -7.01 11.79
CA THR A 24 -4.17 -8.37 11.52
C THR A 24 -2.96 -8.38 10.59
N GLY A 25 -2.87 -7.44 9.64
CA GLY A 25 -1.69 -7.25 8.82
C GLY A 25 -0.46 -6.84 9.63
N TYR A 26 -0.64 -5.93 10.59
CA TYR A 26 0.40 -5.57 11.55
C TYR A 26 0.81 -6.77 12.44
N LEU A 27 -0.16 -7.51 12.98
CA LEU A 27 0.11 -8.71 13.79
C LEU A 27 0.91 -9.76 13.02
N ARG A 28 0.60 -9.96 11.73
CA ARG A 28 1.38 -10.85 10.85
C ARG A 28 2.83 -10.39 10.74
N ASP A 29 3.04 -9.09 10.47
CA ASP A 29 4.38 -8.54 10.29
C ASP A 29 5.17 -8.61 11.62
N LYS A 30 4.52 -8.32 12.75
CA LYS A 30 5.10 -8.48 14.11
C LYS A 30 5.46 -9.94 14.38
N ALA A 31 4.58 -10.89 14.05
CA ALA A 31 4.83 -12.33 14.24
C ALA A 31 6.05 -12.79 13.44
N LEU A 32 6.12 -12.42 12.17
CA LEU A 32 7.26 -12.76 11.33
C LEU A 32 8.57 -12.17 11.87
N PHE A 33 8.60 -10.88 12.19
CA PHE A 33 9.80 -10.23 12.73
C PHE A 33 10.21 -10.82 14.08
N SER A 34 9.27 -11.11 14.97
CA SER A 34 9.60 -11.67 16.29
C SER A 34 10.14 -13.10 16.26
N VAL A 35 9.77 -13.89 15.24
CA VAL A 35 10.12 -15.32 15.17
C VAL A 35 11.33 -15.60 14.28
N ILE A 36 11.43 -14.89 13.14
CA ILE A 36 12.52 -15.13 12.18
C ILE A 36 13.47 -13.93 12.02
N GLY A 37 13.24 -12.87 12.79
CA GLY A 37 14.09 -11.68 12.82
C GLY A 37 14.17 -10.92 11.51
N ALA A 38 15.16 -10.01 11.42
CA ALA A 38 15.58 -9.39 10.16
C ALA A 38 16.87 -10.07 9.68
N GLY A 39 16.95 -10.40 8.41
CA GLY A 39 18.14 -11.03 7.83
C GLY A 39 17.82 -12.17 6.88
N PHE A 40 18.64 -13.20 6.89
CA PHE A 40 18.65 -14.27 5.88
C PHE A 40 17.25 -14.83 5.56
N LEU A 41 16.54 -15.34 6.59
CA LEU A 41 15.28 -16.07 6.38
C LEU A 41 14.13 -15.11 6.03
N TYR A 42 14.04 -13.95 6.70
CA TYR A 42 13.00 -12.97 6.39
C TYR A 42 13.18 -12.38 5.00
N ASP A 43 14.43 -12.06 4.61
CA ASP A 43 14.75 -11.55 3.28
C ASP A 43 14.34 -12.57 2.19
N ALA A 44 14.67 -13.85 2.40
CA ALA A 44 14.30 -14.95 1.50
C ALA A 44 12.77 -15.09 1.40
N TYR A 45 12.07 -15.15 2.55
CA TYR A 45 10.61 -15.22 2.64
C TYR A 45 9.96 -14.03 1.94
N ARG A 46 10.43 -12.82 2.23
CA ARG A 46 9.84 -11.60 1.71
C ARG A 46 10.01 -11.47 0.20
N THR A 47 11.20 -11.77 -0.30
CA THR A 47 11.49 -11.79 -1.74
C THR A 47 10.68 -12.86 -2.46
N ALA A 48 10.65 -14.09 -1.90
CA ALA A 48 9.86 -15.19 -2.45
C ALA A 48 8.36 -14.87 -2.54
N ASN A 49 7.80 -14.21 -1.54
CA ASN A 49 6.40 -13.78 -1.52
C ASN A 49 6.14 -12.61 -2.50
N ARG A 50 7.11 -11.71 -2.68
CA ARG A 50 6.97 -10.52 -3.53
C ARG A 50 6.82 -10.86 -5.00
N ILE A 51 7.50 -11.91 -5.47
CA ILE A 51 7.47 -12.30 -6.90
C ILE A 51 6.05 -12.67 -7.36
N PRO A 52 5.33 -13.64 -6.79
CA PRO A 52 3.95 -13.93 -7.19
C PRO A 52 3.00 -12.74 -6.93
N ASN A 53 3.24 -11.94 -5.87
CA ASN A 53 2.44 -10.74 -5.62
C ASN A 53 2.61 -9.65 -6.69
N ALA A 54 3.76 -9.55 -7.36
CA ALA A 54 3.95 -8.64 -8.49
C ALA A 54 3.00 -8.98 -9.65
N PHE A 55 2.78 -10.26 -9.91
CA PHE A 55 1.82 -10.73 -10.91
C PHE A 55 0.35 -10.60 -10.45
N ARG A 56 0.10 -10.63 -9.14
CA ARG A 56 -1.24 -10.45 -8.56
C ARG A 56 -1.89 -9.14 -9.01
N GLY A 57 -1.13 -8.04 -9.06
CA GLY A 57 -1.62 -6.75 -9.54
C GLY A 57 -2.17 -6.79 -10.96
N LEU A 58 -1.62 -7.66 -11.82
CA LEU A 58 -2.03 -7.83 -13.21
C LEU A 58 -3.29 -8.68 -13.35
N PHE A 59 -3.44 -9.75 -12.55
CA PHE A 59 -4.47 -10.77 -12.73
C PHE A 59 -5.62 -10.71 -11.72
N ALA A 60 -5.39 -10.17 -10.52
CA ALA A 60 -6.36 -10.23 -9.43
C ALA A 60 -6.88 -8.87 -8.97
N GLU A 61 -6.13 -7.78 -9.17
CA GLU A 61 -6.51 -6.46 -8.67
C GLU A 61 -6.61 -5.43 -9.80
N GLY A 62 -7.45 -4.43 -9.62
CA GLY A 62 -7.54 -3.27 -10.50
C GLY A 62 -8.16 -3.57 -11.87
N THR A 63 -7.43 -4.22 -12.77
CA THR A 63 -7.87 -4.43 -14.16
C THR A 63 -9.07 -5.36 -14.27
N LEU A 64 -9.05 -6.51 -13.55
CA LEU A 64 -10.17 -7.45 -13.56
C LEU A 64 -11.43 -6.82 -12.96
N HIS A 65 -11.31 -6.17 -11.79
CA HIS A 65 -12.43 -5.50 -11.15
C HIS A 65 -13.01 -4.38 -12.02
N ALA A 66 -12.17 -3.53 -12.58
CA ALA A 66 -12.60 -2.40 -13.41
C ALA A 66 -13.34 -2.84 -14.70
N ALA A 67 -12.95 -3.97 -15.28
CA ALA A 67 -13.55 -4.48 -16.52
C ALA A 67 -14.74 -5.42 -16.26
N PHE A 68 -14.62 -6.31 -15.28
CA PHE A 68 -15.59 -7.39 -15.09
C PHE A 68 -16.80 -6.97 -14.23
N VAL A 69 -16.60 -6.21 -13.14
CA VAL A 69 -17.73 -5.83 -12.25
C VAL A 69 -18.80 -5.05 -13.01
N PRO A 70 -18.51 -3.99 -13.80
CA PRO A 70 -19.56 -3.29 -14.54
C PRO A 70 -20.26 -4.17 -15.59
N ALA A 71 -19.50 -5.07 -16.23
CA ALA A 71 -20.07 -5.98 -17.22
C ALA A 71 -21.00 -7.01 -16.57
N LEU A 72 -20.63 -7.51 -15.38
CA LEU A 72 -21.42 -8.49 -14.64
C LEU A 72 -22.66 -7.84 -13.99
N SER A 73 -22.51 -6.68 -13.36
CA SER A 73 -23.64 -5.99 -12.69
C SER A 73 -24.79 -5.70 -13.64
N ARG A 74 -24.50 -5.24 -14.86
CA ARG A 74 -25.52 -5.00 -15.90
C ARG A 74 -26.29 -6.27 -16.30
N LEU A 75 -25.65 -7.44 -16.22
CA LEU A 75 -26.29 -8.72 -16.55
C LEU A 75 -27.05 -9.28 -15.34
N VAL A 76 -26.62 -8.96 -14.13
CA VAL A 76 -27.27 -9.41 -12.89
C VAL A 76 -28.53 -8.60 -12.58
N GLU A 77 -28.54 -7.31 -12.91
CA GLU A 77 -29.70 -6.41 -12.75
C GLU A 77 -30.86 -6.77 -13.68
N ASP A 78 -30.60 -7.45 -14.80
CA ASP A 78 -31.58 -7.88 -15.79
C ASP A 78 -31.92 -9.36 -15.55
N GLU A 79 -33.15 -9.62 -15.07
CA GLU A 79 -33.62 -10.97 -14.72
C GLU A 79 -33.55 -11.94 -15.92
N ASP A 80 -33.83 -11.45 -17.11
CA ASP A 80 -33.82 -12.27 -18.34
C ASP A 80 -32.40 -12.65 -18.77
N ARG A 81 -31.38 -11.96 -18.27
CA ARG A 81 -29.98 -12.14 -18.66
C ARG A 81 -29.09 -12.82 -17.61
N GLN A 82 -29.66 -13.31 -16.54
CA GLN A 82 -28.90 -14.00 -15.48
C GLN A 82 -28.14 -15.22 -15.99
N GLN A 83 -28.66 -15.94 -16.99
CA GLN A 83 -27.94 -17.05 -17.61
C GLN A 83 -26.68 -16.58 -18.33
N GLU A 84 -26.73 -15.42 -19.00
CA GLU A 84 -25.58 -14.81 -19.65
C GLU A 84 -24.51 -14.39 -18.62
N ALA A 85 -24.94 -13.88 -17.45
CA ALA A 85 -24.03 -13.56 -16.35
C ALA A 85 -23.27 -14.80 -15.86
N LYS A 86 -23.97 -15.92 -15.68
CA LYS A 86 -23.38 -17.21 -15.28
C LYS A 86 -22.40 -17.75 -16.33
N GLU A 87 -22.73 -17.62 -17.61
CA GLU A 87 -21.86 -18.02 -18.71
C GLU A 87 -20.61 -17.14 -18.80
N LEU A 88 -20.77 -15.82 -18.65
CA LEU A 88 -19.64 -14.89 -18.60
C LEU A 88 -18.67 -15.24 -17.47
N PHE A 89 -19.19 -15.48 -16.26
CA PHE A 89 -18.38 -15.90 -15.12
C PHE A 89 -17.63 -17.21 -15.39
N ARG A 90 -18.31 -18.25 -15.88
CA ARG A 90 -17.69 -19.56 -16.16
C ARG A 90 -16.69 -19.50 -17.31
N GLY A 91 -16.93 -18.62 -18.29
CA GLY A 91 -15.99 -18.36 -19.37
C GLY A 91 -14.72 -17.66 -18.89
N LEU A 92 -14.88 -16.62 -18.05
CA LEU A 92 -13.74 -15.95 -17.42
C LEU A 92 -12.99 -16.86 -16.45
N LEU A 93 -13.69 -17.71 -15.70
CA LEU A 93 -13.08 -18.72 -14.85
C LEU A 93 -12.21 -19.69 -15.67
N ALA A 94 -12.66 -20.11 -16.85
CA ALA A 94 -11.88 -20.99 -17.74
C ALA A 94 -10.60 -20.28 -18.22
N VAL A 95 -10.72 -19.02 -18.69
CA VAL A 95 -9.55 -18.23 -19.12
C VAL A 95 -8.58 -17.98 -17.98
N LEU A 96 -9.09 -17.62 -16.80
CA LEU A 96 -8.28 -17.34 -15.63
C LEU A 96 -7.51 -18.58 -15.18
N LEU A 97 -8.16 -19.74 -15.09
CA LEU A 97 -7.51 -21.00 -14.72
C LEU A 97 -6.43 -21.40 -15.72
N LEU A 98 -6.67 -21.20 -17.02
CA LEU A 98 -5.68 -21.49 -18.07
C LEU A 98 -4.49 -20.53 -17.98
N VAL A 99 -4.75 -19.22 -18.05
CA VAL A 99 -3.70 -18.20 -18.14
C VAL A 99 -2.89 -18.15 -16.86
N VAL A 100 -3.56 -18.09 -15.71
CA VAL A 100 -2.86 -18.04 -14.42
C VAL A 100 -2.20 -19.38 -14.11
N GLY A 101 -2.79 -20.50 -14.48
CA GLY A 101 -2.18 -21.83 -14.38
C GLY A 101 -0.87 -21.94 -15.18
N LEU A 102 -0.86 -21.43 -16.43
CA LEU A 102 0.36 -21.36 -17.25
C LEU A 102 1.41 -20.42 -16.63
N VAL A 103 0.98 -19.26 -16.11
CA VAL A 103 1.89 -18.31 -15.42
C VAL A 103 2.46 -18.94 -14.15
N VAL A 104 1.67 -19.67 -13.39
CA VAL A 104 2.14 -20.39 -12.18
C VAL A 104 3.14 -21.46 -12.57
N ALA A 105 2.84 -22.30 -13.57
CA ALA A 105 3.76 -23.33 -14.03
C ALA A 105 5.08 -22.73 -14.54
N ALA A 106 5.01 -21.71 -15.39
CA ALA A 106 6.17 -20.98 -15.87
C ALA A 106 6.96 -20.31 -14.72
N GLY A 107 6.28 -19.71 -13.76
CA GLY A 107 6.89 -19.07 -12.62
C GLY A 107 7.59 -20.04 -11.66
N VAL A 108 7.02 -21.22 -11.42
CA VAL A 108 7.66 -22.29 -10.65
C VAL A 108 8.92 -22.79 -11.34
N LEU A 109 8.87 -23.00 -12.66
CA LEU A 109 10.03 -23.42 -13.44
C LEU A 109 11.10 -22.33 -13.55
N ALA A 110 10.68 -21.09 -13.78
CA ALA A 110 11.56 -19.94 -13.91
C ALA A 110 12.00 -19.34 -12.54
N SER A 111 11.59 -19.91 -11.41
CA SER A 111 11.91 -19.39 -10.05
C SER A 111 13.40 -19.05 -9.85
N PRO A 112 14.38 -19.87 -10.28
CA PRO A 112 15.79 -19.54 -10.11
C PRO A 112 16.19 -18.25 -10.87
N TRP A 113 15.65 -18.05 -12.07
CA TRP A 113 15.88 -16.84 -12.85
C TRP A 113 15.15 -15.63 -12.25
N LEU A 114 13.89 -15.79 -11.87
CA LEU A 114 13.10 -14.73 -11.25
C LEU A 114 13.76 -14.21 -9.97
N VAL A 115 14.19 -15.13 -9.08
CA VAL A 115 14.86 -14.73 -7.84
C VAL A 115 16.16 -13.98 -8.13
N ARG A 116 16.96 -14.40 -9.11
CA ARG A 116 18.17 -13.65 -9.52
C ARG A 116 17.85 -12.24 -10.02
N VAL A 117 16.78 -12.08 -10.79
CA VAL A 117 16.35 -10.76 -11.29
C VAL A 117 15.88 -9.86 -10.14
N PHE A 118 15.09 -10.38 -9.21
CA PHE A 118 14.53 -9.63 -8.09
C PHE A 118 15.52 -9.39 -6.94
N ALA A 119 16.50 -10.28 -6.76
CA ALA A 119 17.43 -10.26 -5.63
C ALA A 119 18.80 -10.82 -6.03
N GLN A 120 19.51 -10.12 -6.93
CA GLN A 120 20.82 -10.55 -7.42
C GLN A 120 21.86 -10.72 -6.31
N GLY A 121 21.84 -9.85 -5.29
CA GLY A 121 22.77 -9.94 -4.16
C GLY A 121 22.65 -11.24 -3.35
N PHE A 122 21.53 -11.97 -3.46
CA PHE A 122 21.38 -13.26 -2.77
C PHE A 122 22.27 -14.36 -3.36
N VAL A 123 22.80 -14.18 -4.57
CA VAL A 123 23.78 -15.11 -5.19
C VAL A 123 25.09 -15.11 -4.41
N GLU A 124 25.45 -13.98 -3.79
CA GLU A 124 26.70 -13.80 -3.04
C GLU A 124 26.64 -14.41 -1.63
N VAL A 125 25.41 -14.73 -1.14
CA VAL A 125 25.21 -15.30 0.20
C VAL A 125 24.92 -16.79 0.09
N PRO A 126 25.79 -17.68 0.62
CA PRO A 126 25.63 -19.12 0.50
C PRO A 126 24.26 -19.62 1.01
N GLY A 127 23.54 -20.37 0.18
CA GLY A 127 22.25 -20.98 0.53
C GLY A 127 21.05 -20.02 0.49
N LYS A 128 21.25 -18.70 0.33
CA LYS A 128 20.13 -17.71 0.36
C LYS A 128 19.33 -17.75 -0.94
N LEU A 129 20.00 -17.89 -2.08
CA LEU A 129 19.34 -18.05 -3.37
C LEU A 129 18.46 -19.32 -3.38
N GLU A 130 19.01 -20.45 -3.00
CA GLU A 130 18.33 -21.75 -2.97
C GLU A 130 17.12 -21.73 -2.02
N THR A 131 17.29 -21.15 -0.84
CA THR A 131 16.21 -20.95 0.13
C THR A 131 15.10 -20.11 -0.46
N THR A 132 15.43 -19.00 -1.12
CA THR A 132 14.45 -18.11 -1.75
C THR A 132 13.73 -18.81 -2.90
N VAL A 133 14.46 -19.56 -3.74
CA VAL A 133 13.88 -20.35 -4.85
C VAL A 133 12.91 -21.42 -4.33
N LEU A 134 13.30 -22.17 -3.28
CA LEU A 134 12.42 -23.15 -2.66
C LEU A 134 11.11 -22.51 -2.18
N MET A 135 11.22 -21.44 -1.39
CA MET A 135 10.05 -20.74 -0.88
C MET A 135 9.20 -20.14 -2.01
N ASN A 136 9.83 -19.58 -3.05
CA ASN A 136 9.12 -19.00 -4.19
C ASN A 136 8.33 -20.08 -4.97
N ARG A 137 8.91 -21.25 -5.22
CA ARG A 137 8.21 -22.38 -5.85
C ARG A 137 6.98 -22.83 -5.08
N ILE A 138 7.08 -22.91 -3.74
CA ILE A 138 5.95 -23.26 -2.87
C ILE A 138 4.88 -22.15 -2.88
N MET A 139 5.29 -20.88 -2.86
CA MET A 139 4.38 -19.73 -2.81
C MET A 139 3.72 -19.40 -4.16
N PHE A 140 4.32 -19.77 -5.28
CA PHE A 140 3.83 -19.35 -6.60
C PHE A 140 2.37 -19.76 -6.88
N PRO A 141 1.88 -20.97 -6.47
CA PRO A 141 0.46 -21.34 -6.58
C PRO A 141 -0.52 -20.40 -5.89
N TYR A 142 -0.08 -19.62 -4.89
CA TYR A 142 -0.88 -18.57 -4.28
C TYR A 142 -1.45 -17.59 -5.31
N LEU A 143 -0.74 -17.33 -6.42
CA LEU A 143 -1.22 -16.46 -7.49
C LEU A 143 -2.55 -16.95 -8.08
N ALA A 144 -2.71 -18.25 -8.29
CA ALA A 144 -3.98 -18.81 -8.80
C ALA A 144 -5.10 -18.68 -7.77
N LEU A 145 -4.80 -18.92 -6.50
CA LEU A 145 -5.77 -18.85 -5.41
C LEU A 145 -6.30 -17.42 -5.20
N ILE A 146 -5.40 -16.43 -5.20
CA ILE A 146 -5.79 -15.03 -5.01
C ILE A 146 -6.51 -14.47 -6.25
N SER A 147 -6.15 -14.93 -7.46
CA SER A 147 -6.86 -14.56 -8.69
C SER A 147 -8.28 -15.13 -8.71
N LEU A 148 -8.44 -16.36 -8.22
CA LEU A 148 -9.75 -16.99 -8.05
C LEU A 148 -10.59 -16.26 -6.98
N ALA A 149 -9.97 -15.90 -5.84
CA ALA A 149 -10.63 -15.10 -4.81
C ALA A 149 -11.09 -13.74 -5.34
N ALA A 150 -10.30 -13.08 -6.19
CA ALA A 150 -10.66 -11.81 -6.83
C ALA A 150 -11.85 -11.96 -7.81
N LEU A 151 -11.91 -13.05 -8.57
CA LEU A 151 -13.05 -13.35 -9.44
C LEU A 151 -14.33 -13.58 -8.61
N PHE A 152 -14.23 -14.31 -7.49
CA PHE A 152 -15.35 -14.52 -6.56
C PHE A 152 -15.79 -13.21 -5.89
N GLN A 153 -14.83 -12.40 -5.47
CA GLN A 153 -15.09 -11.05 -4.94
C GLN A 153 -15.87 -10.18 -5.94
N ALA A 154 -15.53 -10.24 -7.22
CA ALA A 154 -16.24 -9.48 -8.25
C ALA A 154 -17.71 -9.91 -8.36
N VAL A 155 -18.01 -11.22 -8.30
CA VAL A 155 -19.38 -11.73 -8.27
C VAL A 155 -20.12 -11.27 -7.00
N LEU A 156 -19.48 -11.36 -5.83
CA LEU A 156 -20.10 -10.94 -4.58
C LEU A 156 -20.37 -9.44 -4.56
N ASN A 157 -19.45 -8.64 -5.08
CA ASN A 157 -19.60 -7.18 -5.17
C ASN A 157 -20.72 -6.78 -6.14
N SER A 158 -20.92 -7.50 -7.26
CA SER A 158 -22.04 -7.26 -8.19
C SER A 158 -23.41 -7.56 -7.56
N HIS A 159 -23.45 -8.32 -6.45
CA HIS A 159 -24.65 -8.60 -5.67
C HIS A 159 -24.66 -7.83 -4.33
N GLU A 160 -23.94 -6.73 -4.23
CA GLU A 160 -23.84 -5.86 -3.03
C GLU A 160 -23.35 -6.57 -1.76
N ARG A 161 -22.68 -7.71 -1.89
CA ARG A 161 -22.12 -8.49 -0.77
C ARG A 161 -20.64 -8.17 -0.56
N PHE A 162 -20.33 -6.98 -0.03
CA PHE A 162 -18.98 -6.46 0.10
C PHE A 162 -18.22 -6.97 1.33
N LEU A 163 -18.91 -7.33 2.42
CA LEU A 163 -18.28 -7.63 3.71
C LEU A 163 -17.41 -8.88 3.68
N LEU A 164 -17.92 -9.97 3.07
CA LEU A 164 -17.21 -11.24 3.04
C LEU A 164 -15.89 -11.14 2.27
N PRO A 165 -15.84 -10.61 1.03
CA PRO A 165 -14.57 -10.41 0.34
C PRO A 165 -13.62 -9.49 1.08
N ALA A 166 -14.12 -8.39 1.66
CA ALA A 166 -13.30 -7.43 2.40
C ALA A 166 -12.64 -8.03 3.65
N ALA A 167 -13.25 -9.05 4.27
CA ALA A 167 -12.72 -9.72 5.45
C ALA A 167 -11.67 -10.81 5.14
N THR A 168 -11.59 -11.31 3.89
CA THR A 168 -10.71 -12.44 3.57
C THR A 168 -9.21 -12.16 3.76
N PRO A 169 -8.66 -10.94 3.55
CA PRO A 169 -7.26 -10.65 3.87
C PRO A 169 -6.93 -10.82 5.36
N MET A 170 -7.90 -10.60 6.27
CA MET A 170 -7.72 -10.83 7.70
C MET A 170 -7.38 -12.30 7.98
N LEU A 171 -8.07 -13.23 7.34
CA LEU A 171 -7.84 -14.68 7.50
C LEU A 171 -6.44 -15.08 7.01
N PHE A 172 -6.03 -14.56 5.86
CA PHE A 172 -4.66 -14.74 5.36
C PHE A 172 -3.63 -14.28 6.39
N ASN A 173 -3.80 -13.08 6.92
CA ASN A 173 -2.90 -12.52 7.92
C ASN A 173 -2.83 -13.38 9.19
N LEU A 174 -3.99 -13.85 9.69
CA LEU A 174 -4.07 -14.68 10.89
C LEU A 174 -3.41 -16.06 10.68
N VAL A 175 -3.57 -16.67 9.51
CA VAL A 175 -2.91 -17.95 9.18
C VAL A 175 -1.39 -17.78 9.20
N VAL A 176 -0.86 -16.75 8.53
CA VAL A 176 0.58 -16.51 8.49
C VAL A 176 1.12 -16.16 9.88
N ALA A 177 0.43 -15.32 10.65
CA ALA A 177 0.82 -14.97 12.02
C ALA A 177 0.78 -16.18 12.95
N GLY A 178 -0.29 -16.97 12.90
CA GLY A 178 -0.44 -18.18 13.70
C GLY A 178 0.63 -19.23 13.36
N THR A 179 0.91 -19.41 12.06
CA THR A 179 1.99 -20.30 11.62
C THR A 179 3.34 -19.82 12.15
N ALA A 180 3.64 -18.53 12.06
CA ALA A 180 4.88 -17.96 12.56
C ALA A 180 5.04 -18.19 14.07
N TRP A 181 4.05 -17.83 14.89
CA TRP A 181 4.16 -17.91 16.36
C TRP A 181 4.08 -19.34 16.93
N TRP A 182 3.26 -20.20 16.33
CA TRP A 182 2.98 -21.50 16.95
C TRP A 182 3.63 -22.68 16.23
N LEU A 183 3.74 -22.63 14.91
CA LEU A 183 4.25 -23.77 14.16
C LEU A 183 5.77 -23.67 13.91
N VAL A 184 6.25 -22.48 13.49
CA VAL A 184 7.68 -22.28 13.19
C VAL A 184 8.62 -22.66 14.34
N PRO A 185 8.37 -22.31 15.62
CA PRO A 185 9.25 -22.69 16.72
C PRO A 185 9.31 -24.21 17.02
N ARG A 186 8.39 -24.99 16.43
CA ARG A 186 8.24 -26.42 16.67
C ARG A 186 8.77 -27.31 15.54
N VAL A 187 9.21 -26.70 14.44
CA VAL A 187 9.70 -27.42 13.26
C VAL A 187 11.19 -27.20 13.05
N GLY A 188 11.90 -28.24 12.58
CA GLY A 188 13.33 -28.13 12.30
C GLY A 188 13.68 -27.26 11.10
N ASP A 189 12.79 -27.23 10.07
CA ASP A 189 12.95 -26.37 8.90
C ASP A 189 11.73 -25.43 8.73
N PRO A 190 11.88 -24.14 9.02
CA PRO A 190 10.80 -23.15 8.91
C PRO A 190 10.44 -22.76 7.47
N ARG A 191 11.33 -23.02 6.50
CA ARG A 191 11.18 -22.55 5.11
C ARG A 191 9.92 -23.06 4.42
N PRO A 192 9.65 -24.36 4.33
CA PRO A 192 8.45 -24.88 3.69
C PRO A 192 7.18 -24.53 4.46
N VAL A 193 7.26 -24.43 5.78
CA VAL A 193 6.13 -24.13 6.66
C VAL A 193 5.66 -22.69 6.47
N LEU A 194 6.57 -21.72 6.46
CA LEU A 194 6.27 -20.32 6.18
C LEU A 194 5.74 -20.12 4.75
N ALA A 195 6.35 -20.79 3.78
CA ALA A 195 5.90 -20.72 2.40
C ALA A 195 4.51 -21.38 2.22
N GLY A 196 4.28 -22.51 2.87
CA GLY A 196 2.99 -23.21 2.89
C GLY A 196 1.85 -22.38 3.51
N ALA A 197 2.15 -21.62 4.58
CA ALA A 197 1.18 -20.74 5.22
C ALA A 197 0.58 -19.72 4.24
N VAL A 198 1.37 -19.22 3.28
CA VAL A 198 0.90 -18.30 2.24
C VAL A 198 -0.11 -19.00 1.33
N VAL A 199 0.14 -20.24 0.95
CA VAL A 199 -0.77 -21.04 0.12
C VAL A 199 -2.06 -21.37 0.88
N VAL A 200 -1.94 -21.83 2.14
CA VAL A 200 -3.10 -22.10 3.01
C VAL A 200 -3.96 -20.84 3.19
N GLY A 201 -3.33 -19.70 3.44
CA GLY A 201 -4.03 -18.42 3.50
C GLY A 201 -4.78 -18.09 2.22
N GLY A 202 -4.19 -18.35 1.05
CA GLY A 202 -4.84 -18.21 -0.26
C GLY A 202 -6.01 -19.19 -0.46
N CYS A 203 -5.85 -20.44 -0.06
CA CYS A 203 -6.93 -21.44 -0.07
C CYS A 203 -8.13 -20.99 0.77
N LEU A 204 -7.88 -20.43 1.95
CA LEU A 204 -8.96 -19.91 2.79
C LEU A 204 -9.63 -18.69 2.19
N GLN A 205 -8.88 -17.77 1.57
CA GLN A 205 -9.44 -16.60 0.90
C GLN A 205 -10.41 -16.98 -0.23
N ALA A 206 -10.05 -17.92 -1.08
CA ALA A 206 -10.92 -18.41 -2.16
C ALA A 206 -12.02 -19.33 -1.59
N GLY A 207 -11.66 -20.24 -0.67
CA GLY A 207 -12.54 -21.27 -0.13
C GLY A 207 -13.74 -20.73 0.63
N ILE A 208 -13.57 -19.66 1.41
CA ILE A 208 -14.68 -19.03 2.16
C ILE A 208 -15.65 -18.29 1.23
N GLN A 209 -15.17 -17.74 0.12
CA GLN A 209 -16.02 -17.05 -0.85
C GLN A 209 -16.79 -18.04 -1.75
N ALA A 210 -16.20 -19.20 -2.04
CA ALA A 210 -16.75 -20.18 -2.97
C ALA A 210 -18.21 -20.63 -2.64
N PRO A 211 -18.58 -20.97 -1.38
CA PRO A 211 -19.95 -21.31 -1.03
C PRO A 211 -20.93 -20.15 -1.24
N ALA A 212 -20.51 -18.91 -0.97
CA ALA A 212 -21.34 -17.72 -1.16
C ALA A 212 -21.63 -17.47 -2.64
N VAL A 213 -20.64 -17.64 -3.52
CA VAL A 213 -20.79 -17.57 -4.98
C VAL A 213 -21.72 -18.67 -5.50
N ARG A 214 -21.57 -19.91 -4.99
CA ARG A 214 -22.48 -21.02 -5.33
C ARG A 214 -23.94 -20.75 -4.93
N ARG A 215 -24.17 -20.16 -3.75
CA ARG A 215 -25.52 -19.80 -3.28
C ARG A 215 -26.19 -18.73 -4.15
N LEU A 216 -25.43 -17.97 -4.91
CA LEU A 216 -25.91 -17.03 -5.93
C LEU A 216 -26.18 -17.71 -7.28
N GLY A 217 -26.05 -19.03 -7.36
CA GLY A 217 -26.31 -19.80 -8.56
C GLY A 217 -25.16 -19.84 -9.58
N PHE A 218 -23.96 -19.36 -9.21
CA PHE A 218 -22.78 -19.42 -10.08
C PHE A 218 -22.02 -20.75 -9.88
N ALA A 219 -22.00 -21.57 -10.92
CA ALA A 219 -21.28 -22.84 -10.89
C ALA A 219 -19.76 -22.60 -11.01
N LEU A 220 -18.97 -23.21 -10.12
CA LEU A 220 -17.52 -23.09 -10.09
C LEU A 220 -16.81 -24.03 -11.08
N THR A 221 -17.51 -24.49 -12.10
CA THR A 221 -16.98 -25.31 -13.19
C THR A 221 -16.66 -24.44 -14.40
N PRO A 222 -15.43 -24.49 -14.95
CA PRO A 222 -15.08 -23.70 -16.11
C PRO A 222 -15.90 -24.12 -17.35
N LEU A 223 -16.28 -23.16 -18.17
CA LEU A 223 -17.00 -23.40 -19.42
C LEU A 223 -16.14 -22.92 -20.60
N TRP A 224 -15.40 -23.85 -21.20
CA TRP A 224 -14.44 -23.55 -22.27
C TRP A 224 -15.09 -22.97 -23.54
N ARG A 225 -16.34 -23.35 -23.84
CA ARG A 225 -17.09 -22.73 -24.95
C ARG A 225 -17.33 -21.25 -24.69
N ALA A 226 -17.72 -20.88 -23.48
CA ALA A 226 -17.97 -19.50 -23.12
C ALA A 226 -16.68 -18.66 -23.06
N ALA A 227 -15.51 -19.28 -22.84
CA ALA A 227 -14.22 -18.59 -22.88
C ALA A 227 -13.95 -17.89 -24.24
N ARG A 228 -14.52 -18.41 -25.32
CA ARG A 228 -14.41 -17.83 -26.67
C ARG A 228 -15.52 -16.83 -27.01
N SER A 229 -16.42 -16.56 -26.10
CA SER A 229 -17.53 -15.63 -26.34
C SER A 229 -17.06 -14.18 -26.55
N PRO A 230 -17.76 -13.40 -27.39
CA PRO A 230 -17.42 -11.98 -27.59
C PRO A 230 -17.40 -11.18 -26.30
N ARG A 231 -18.24 -11.51 -25.31
CA ARG A 231 -18.31 -10.83 -24.01
C ARG A 231 -17.05 -11.06 -23.16
N VAL A 232 -16.57 -12.30 -23.09
CA VAL A 232 -15.30 -12.61 -22.41
C VAL A 232 -14.16 -11.84 -23.06
N ARG A 233 -14.10 -11.88 -24.41
CA ARG A 233 -13.10 -11.11 -25.17
C ARG A 233 -13.18 -9.61 -24.87
N GLN A 234 -14.37 -9.03 -24.79
CA GLN A 234 -14.57 -7.62 -24.45
C GLN A 234 -14.00 -7.29 -23.06
N VAL A 235 -14.28 -8.10 -22.04
CA VAL A 235 -13.72 -7.93 -20.69
C VAL A 235 -12.19 -7.98 -20.73
N LEU A 236 -11.60 -8.97 -21.42
CA LEU A 236 -10.15 -9.10 -21.54
C LEU A 236 -9.50 -7.90 -22.25
N VAL A 237 -10.12 -7.40 -23.32
CA VAL A 237 -9.65 -6.19 -24.03
C VAL A 237 -9.71 -4.95 -23.13
N LEU A 238 -10.76 -4.81 -22.32
CA LEU A 238 -10.88 -3.71 -21.36
C LEU A 238 -9.83 -3.76 -20.24
N MET A 239 -9.24 -4.91 -19.95
CA MET A 239 -8.15 -5.04 -18.98
C MET A 239 -6.80 -4.54 -19.52
N LEU A 240 -6.55 -4.61 -20.84
CA LEU A 240 -5.25 -4.34 -21.46
C LEU A 240 -4.69 -2.93 -21.14
N PRO A 241 -5.47 -1.83 -21.18
CA PRO A 241 -4.94 -0.49 -20.91
C PRO A 241 -4.45 -0.29 -19.47
N GLY A 242 -4.94 -1.09 -18.51
CA GLY A 242 -4.52 -1.02 -17.11
C GLY A 242 -3.15 -1.66 -16.82
N ILE A 243 -2.70 -2.58 -17.68
CA ILE A 243 -1.48 -3.37 -17.47
C ILE A 243 -0.22 -2.49 -17.41
N PRO A 244 0.04 -1.54 -18.33
CA PRO A 244 1.23 -0.68 -18.26
C PRO A 244 1.29 0.18 -17.01
N VAL A 245 0.15 0.71 -16.55
CA VAL A 245 0.08 1.56 -15.34
C VAL A 245 0.47 0.78 -14.09
N LEU A 246 -0.01 -0.46 -13.96
CA LEU A 246 0.36 -1.34 -12.85
C LEU A 246 1.82 -1.79 -12.96
N GLY A 247 2.33 -1.97 -14.19
CA GLY A 247 3.69 -2.41 -14.46
C GLY A 247 4.76 -1.48 -13.88
N ILE A 248 4.61 -0.17 -13.97
CA ILE A 248 5.58 0.80 -13.44
C ILE A 248 5.78 0.62 -11.93
N ASN A 249 4.70 0.45 -11.17
CA ASN A 249 4.79 0.22 -9.74
C ASN A 249 5.52 -1.10 -9.41
N GLN A 250 5.29 -2.15 -10.20
CA GLN A 250 5.97 -3.43 -10.02
C GLN A 250 7.47 -3.33 -10.33
N ILE A 251 7.84 -2.56 -11.37
CA ILE A 251 9.24 -2.30 -11.71
C ILE A 251 9.94 -1.52 -10.58
N ASN A 252 9.30 -0.50 -10.01
CA ASN A 252 9.85 0.23 -8.86
C ASN A 252 10.13 -0.72 -7.68
N GLN A 253 9.18 -1.58 -7.36
CA GLN A 253 9.33 -2.56 -6.29
C GLN A 253 10.42 -3.61 -6.59
N LEU A 254 10.57 -4.03 -7.85
CA LEU A 254 11.63 -4.92 -8.30
C LEU A 254 13.00 -4.27 -8.07
N ILE A 255 13.18 -3.04 -8.55
CA ILE A 255 14.42 -2.27 -8.40
C ILE A 255 14.77 -2.10 -6.92
N SER A 256 13.80 -1.68 -6.10
CA SER A 256 13.98 -1.54 -4.65
C SER A 256 14.46 -2.83 -4.01
N ASN A 257 13.82 -3.96 -4.33
CA ASN A 257 14.21 -5.27 -3.78
C ASN A 257 15.59 -5.73 -4.28
N ARG A 258 15.91 -5.47 -5.55
CA ARG A 258 17.20 -5.80 -6.12
C ARG A 258 18.35 -5.06 -5.40
N PHE A 259 18.23 -3.75 -5.20
CA PHE A 259 19.23 -2.98 -4.45
C PHE A 259 19.28 -3.40 -2.97
N ALA A 260 18.14 -3.63 -2.34
CA ALA A 260 18.08 -4.11 -0.96
C ALA A 260 18.76 -5.49 -0.77
N SER A 261 18.78 -6.34 -1.81
CA SER A 261 19.35 -7.68 -1.74
C SER A 261 20.87 -7.71 -1.58
N PHE A 262 21.58 -6.64 -1.94
CA PHE A 262 23.03 -6.50 -1.73
C PHE A 262 23.42 -6.13 -0.29
N ILE A 263 22.42 -5.86 0.56
CA ILE A 263 22.64 -5.48 1.96
C ILE A 263 22.17 -6.64 2.81
N GLU A 264 22.97 -7.05 3.78
CA GLU A 264 22.54 -8.07 4.76
C GLU A 264 21.34 -7.55 5.56
N GLY A 265 20.22 -8.28 5.54
CA GLY A 265 18.96 -7.85 6.14
C GLY A 265 18.28 -6.66 5.42
N GLY A 266 18.83 -6.22 4.29
CA GLY A 266 18.37 -4.99 3.60
C GLY A 266 16.92 -5.05 3.14
N VAL A 267 16.42 -6.21 2.70
CA VAL A 267 15.01 -6.38 2.33
C VAL A 267 14.12 -6.25 3.56
N SER A 268 14.53 -6.83 4.68
CA SER A 268 13.81 -6.79 5.97
C SER A 268 13.72 -5.36 6.51
N TYR A 269 14.87 -4.68 6.59
CA TYR A 269 14.95 -3.30 7.12
C TYR A 269 14.15 -2.31 6.27
N THR A 270 14.30 -2.40 4.95
CA THR A 270 13.57 -1.55 4.00
C THR A 270 12.07 -1.78 4.09
N TYR A 271 11.65 -3.06 4.18
CA TYR A 271 10.24 -3.38 4.30
C TYR A 271 9.65 -2.87 5.61
N GLY A 272 10.32 -3.10 6.76
CA GLY A 272 9.85 -2.63 8.07
C GLY A 272 9.67 -1.10 8.10
N ALA A 273 10.65 -0.36 7.59
CA ALA A 273 10.59 1.10 7.49
C ALA A 273 9.45 1.59 6.56
N TYR A 274 9.40 1.03 5.35
CA TYR A 274 8.36 1.38 4.36
C TYR A 274 6.95 1.07 4.88
N ARG A 275 6.78 -0.04 5.60
CA ARG A 275 5.48 -0.44 6.16
C ARG A 275 4.89 0.59 7.12
N VAL A 276 5.73 1.20 7.96
CA VAL A 276 5.29 2.28 8.86
C VAL A 276 4.86 3.50 8.07
N THR A 277 5.62 3.91 7.07
CA THR A 277 5.28 5.04 6.19
C THR A 277 3.97 4.77 5.43
N GLU A 278 3.76 3.55 4.92
CA GLU A 278 2.56 3.13 4.19
C GLU A 278 1.30 3.17 5.07
N LEU A 279 1.40 2.78 6.36
CA LEU A 279 0.27 2.84 7.28
C LEU A 279 -0.27 4.26 7.44
N VAL A 280 0.62 5.24 7.62
CA VAL A 280 0.24 6.65 7.75
C VAL A 280 -0.29 7.20 6.42
N PHE A 281 0.40 6.93 5.31
CA PHE A 281 -0.03 7.33 3.97
C PHE A 281 -1.45 6.86 3.67
N GLY A 282 -1.73 5.58 3.89
CA GLY A 282 -3.05 4.99 3.65
C GLY A 282 -4.14 5.46 4.61
N ALA A 283 -3.78 5.87 5.83
CA ALA A 283 -4.76 6.36 6.80
C ALA A 283 -5.23 7.79 6.49
N VAL A 284 -4.35 8.64 5.98
CA VAL A 284 -4.59 10.08 5.83
C VAL A 284 -4.65 10.50 4.37
N VAL A 285 -3.57 10.34 3.63
CA VAL A 285 -3.43 10.92 2.29
C VAL A 285 -4.41 10.30 1.30
N VAL A 286 -4.56 8.98 1.33
CA VAL A 286 -5.48 8.28 0.43
C VAL A 286 -6.92 8.73 0.67
N GLN A 287 -7.33 8.91 1.92
CA GLN A 287 -8.70 9.35 2.24
C GLN A 287 -8.98 10.76 1.73
N MET A 288 -8.04 11.68 1.90
CA MET A 288 -8.20 13.07 1.41
C MET A 288 -8.27 13.13 -0.12
N THR A 289 -7.44 12.38 -0.82
CA THR A 289 -7.40 12.40 -2.29
C THR A 289 -8.56 11.68 -2.95
N THR A 290 -9.21 10.73 -2.27
CA THR A 290 -10.40 10.04 -2.79
C THR A 290 -11.57 11.00 -2.95
N VAL A 291 -11.72 11.98 -2.05
CA VAL A 291 -12.77 13.01 -2.13
C VAL A 291 -12.38 14.13 -3.10
N LEU A 292 -11.09 14.41 -3.25
CA LEU A 292 -10.58 15.49 -4.07
C LEU A 292 -10.92 15.34 -5.56
N LEU A 293 -10.74 14.15 -6.13
CA LEU A 293 -10.90 13.92 -7.57
C LEU A 293 -12.31 14.23 -8.08
N PRO A 294 -13.41 13.74 -7.48
CA PRO A 294 -14.77 14.10 -7.90
C PRO A 294 -15.06 15.60 -7.74
N LEU A 295 -14.57 16.20 -6.64
CA LEU A 295 -14.76 17.62 -6.35
C LEU A 295 -14.10 18.49 -7.41
N LEU A 296 -12.80 18.26 -7.68
CA LEU A 296 -12.07 18.98 -8.73
C LEU A 296 -12.71 18.79 -10.12
N SER A 297 -13.16 17.57 -10.44
CA SER A 297 -13.80 17.30 -11.75
C SER A 297 -15.10 18.06 -11.94
N LYS A 298 -15.82 18.38 -10.86
CA LYS A 298 -17.02 19.21 -10.88
C LYS A 298 -16.65 20.68 -10.98
N GLU A 299 -15.78 21.16 -10.11
CA GLU A 299 -15.40 22.58 -10.01
C GLU A 299 -14.69 23.09 -11.27
N LEU A 300 -13.81 22.28 -11.88
CA LEU A 300 -13.14 22.64 -13.13
C LEU A 300 -14.11 22.97 -14.31
N ARG A 301 -15.37 22.50 -14.24
CA ARG A 301 -16.38 22.79 -15.26
C ARG A 301 -17.20 24.02 -14.95
N SER A 302 -17.39 24.34 -13.66
CA SER A 302 -18.29 25.43 -13.22
C SER A 302 -17.52 26.66 -12.77
N ASP A 303 -16.37 26.49 -12.11
CA ASP A 303 -15.57 27.56 -11.50
C ASP A 303 -14.09 27.12 -11.41
N PRO A 304 -13.28 27.41 -12.44
CA PRO A 304 -11.84 27.06 -12.43
C PRO A 304 -11.05 27.72 -11.30
N GLU A 305 -11.44 28.93 -10.87
CA GLU A 305 -10.78 29.61 -9.75
C GLU A 305 -11.02 28.86 -8.43
N GLN A 306 -12.25 28.42 -8.21
CA GLN A 306 -12.60 27.58 -7.05
C GLN A 306 -11.85 26.24 -7.09
N ALA A 307 -11.73 25.62 -8.25
CA ALA A 307 -10.95 24.37 -8.41
C ALA A 307 -9.47 24.58 -8.04
N SER A 308 -8.88 25.70 -8.47
CA SER A 308 -7.51 26.07 -8.10
C SER A 308 -7.37 26.25 -6.59
N ARG A 309 -8.31 26.98 -5.95
CA ARG A 309 -8.33 27.16 -4.48
C ARG A 309 -8.49 25.81 -3.75
N THR A 310 -9.37 24.94 -4.21
CA THR A 310 -9.58 23.60 -3.64
C THR A 310 -8.31 22.76 -3.73
N LEU A 311 -7.62 22.78 -4.87
CA LEU A 311 -6.34 22.08 -5.07
C LEU A 311 -5.27 22.59 -4.09
N LEU A 312 -5.07 23.91 -4.02
CA LEU A 312 -4.08 24.55 -3.17
C LEU A 312 -4.36 24.31 -1.67
N ASN A 313 -5.62 24.39 -1.25
CA ASN A 313 -6.04 24.05 0.11
C ASN A 313 -5.78 22.58 0.44
N THR A 314 -6.00 21.67 -0.53
CA THR A 314 -5.72 20.24 -0.31
C THR A 314 -4.22 19.97 -0.17
N ILE A 315 -3.38 20.66 -0.95
CA ILE A 315 -1.91 20.59 -0.78
C ILE A 315 -1.53 21.04 0.63
N SER A 316 -2.08 22.18 1.10
CA SER A 316 -1.84 22.68 2.46
C SER A 316 -2.29 21.67 3.53
N LEU A 317 -3.49 21.11 3.42
CA LEU A 317 -4.02 20.13 4.37
C LEU A 317 -3.23 18.82 4.39
N VAL A 318 -2.81 18.31 3.24
CA VAL A 318 -1.96 17.12 3.17
C VAL A 318 -0.60 17.40 3.80
N SER A 319 0.00 18.56 3.51
CA SER A 319 1.28 18.97 4.11
C SER A 319 1.15 19.18 5.62
N PHE A 320 0.02 19.74 6.10
CA PHE A 320 -0.27 19.94 7.50
C PHE A 320 -0.20 18.65 8.33
N VAL A 321 -0.57 17.50 7.74
CA VAL A 321 -0.49 16.21 8.43
C VAL A 321 0.84 15.50 8.13
N THR A 322 1.33 15.56 6.89
CA THR A 322 2.50 14.76 6.49
C THR A 322 3.81 15.35 7.00
N LEU A 323 3.97 16.67 7.11
CA LEU A 323 5.18 17.32 7.63
C LEU A 323 5.48 16.95 9.09
N PRO A 324 4.57 17.19 10.06
CA PRO A 324 4.85 16.83 11.46
C PRO A 324 5.02 15.32 11.62
N THR A 325 4.27 14.50 10.87
CA THR A 325 4.42 13.06 10.92
C THR A 325 5.78 12.62 10.41
N ALA A 326 6.28 13.23 9.33
CA ALA A 326 7.62 12.96 8.82
C ALA A 326 8.70 13.33 9.87
N VAL A 327 8.54 14.45 10.55
CA VAL A 327 9.45 14.87 11.63
C VAL A 327 9.41 13.88 12.82
N VAL A 328 8.22 13.46 13.26
CA VAL A 328 8.08 12.44 14.31
C VAL A 328 8.79 11.14 13.90
N MET A 329 8.56 10.66 12.69
CA MET A 329 9.22 9.44 12.17
C MET A 329 10.72 9.61 12.04
N ALA A 330 11.19 10.79 11.64
CA ALA A 330 12.60 11.07 11.48
C ALA A 330 13.35 11.10 12.82
N VAL A 331 12.78 11.73 13.85
CA VAL A 331 13.41 11.86 15.15
C VAL A 331 13.24 10.60 16.00
N LEU A 332 12.04 10.01 15.97
CA LEU A 332 11.68 8.85 16.82
C LEU A 332 11.70 7.53 16.03
N GLY A 333 12.41 7.44 14.90
CA GLY A 333 12.41 6.25 14.05
C GLY A 333 12.78 4.97 14.80
N ARG A 334 13.83 4.98 15.63
CA ARG A 334 14.22 3.83 16.46
C ARG A 334 13.17 3.46 17.51
N PRO A 335 12.71 4.37 18.38
CA PRO A 335 11.62 4.08 19.31
C PRO A 335 10.36 3.55 18.64
N ILE A 336 9.94 4.12 17.49
CA ILE A 336 8.76 3.67 16.73
C ILE A 336 8.95 2.23 16.24
N ILE A 337 10.10 1.91 15.63
CA ILE A 337 10.38 0.55 15.16
C ILE A 337 10.50 -0.42 16.32
N GLY A 338 11.13 0.00 17.44
CA GLY A 338 11.22 -0.81 18.65
C GLY A 338 9.84 -1.17 19.21
N LEU A 339 8.95 -0.19 19.33
CA LEU A 339 7.56 -0.39 19.79
C LEU A 339 6.77 -1.33 18.86
N LEU A 340 6.88 -1.12 17.55
CA LEU A 340 6.08 -1.87 16.59
C LEU A 340 6.61 -3.27 16.35
N PHE A 341 7.91 -3.43 16.13
CA PHE A 341 8.49 -4.69 15.65
C PHE A 341 9.54 -5.31 16.61
N GLY A 342 10.06 -4.55 17.58
CA GLY A 342 11.05 -5.04 18.52
C GLY A 342 10.60 -6.29 19.29
N GLY A 343 11.58 -7.07 19.75
CA GLY A 343 11.39 -8.28 20.53
C GLY A 343 11.58 -9.59 19.74
N GLY A 344 11.85 -10.67 20.47
CA GLY A 344 12.23 -11.95 19.89
C GLY A 344 13.51 -11.84 19.06
N GLU A 345 13.51 -12.45 17.88
CA GLU A 345 14.65 -12.43 16.95
C GLU A 345 14.89 -11.05 16.29
N PHE A 346 13.95 -10.10 16.43
CA PHE A 346 14.13 -8.73 15.93
C PHE A 346 14.78 -7.87 17.01
N GLY A 347 16.09 -8.10 17.21
CA GLY A 347 16.87 -7.49 18.27
C GLY A 347 17.23 -6.01 18.05
N ALA A 348 17.97 -5.44 19.01
CA ALA A 348 18.32 -4.02 19.05
C ALA A 348 19.08 -3.53 17.80
N ALA A 349 19.94 -4.34 17.22
CA ALA A 349 20.65 -4.01 15.98
C ALA A 349 19.69 -3.83 14.79
N ALA A 350 18.73 -4.74 14.63
CA ALA A 350 17.70 -4.66 13.59
C ALA A 350 16.80 -3.43 13.80
N VAL A 351 16.41 -3.16 15.05
CA VAL A 351 15.66 -1.94 15.42
C VAL A 351 16.43 -0.68 15.04
N ALA A 352 17.74 -0.64 15.33
CA ALA A 352 18.57 0.53 15.02
C ALA A 352 18.66 0.80 13.51
N VAL A 353 18.97 -0.22 12.69
CA VAL A 353 19.08 -0.08 11.23
C VAL A 353 17.73 0.22 10.60
N THR A 354 16.66 -0.47 11.01
CA THR A 354 15.31 -0.21 10.49
C THR A 354 14.84 1.19 10.89
N GLY A 355 15.16 1.65 12.11
CA GLY A 355 14.82 3.00 12.59
C GLY A 355 15.52 4.11 11.80
N THR A 356 16.82 3.94 11.49
CA THR A 356 17.53 4.90 10.62
C THR A 356 17.04 4.85 9.18
N THR A 357 16.63 3.67 8.70
CA THR A 357 15.97 3.53 7.41
C THR A 357 14.61 4.23 7.40
N LEU A 358 13.82 4.14 8.49
CA LEU A 358 12.56 4.88 8.63
C LEU A 358 12.79 6.40 8.61
N THR A 359 13.84 6.90 9.27
CA THR A 359 14.24 8.32 9.21
C THR A 359 14.43 8.78 7.75
N ALA A 360 15.10 7.97 6.93
CA ALA A 360 15.32 8.28 5.52
C ALA A 360 14.03 8.23 4.68
N TYR A 361 13.12 7.30 4.98
CA TYR A 361 11.81 7.22 4.32
C TYR A 361 10.81 8.28 4.79
N ALA A 362 10.98 8.85 5.98
CA ALA A 362 9.99 9.73 6.62
C ALA A 362 9.56 10.89 5.71
N PHE A 363 10.52 11.56 5.10
CA PHE A 363 10.25 12.70 4.22
C PHE A 363 9.63 12.31 2.86
N SER A 364 9.76 11.05 2.46
CA SER A 364 9.05 10.57 1.28
C SER A 364 7.52 10.62 1.42
N LEU A 365 7.02 10.63 2.66
CA LEU A 365 5.60 10.78 2.96
C LEU A 365 5.04 12.11 2.43
N VAL A 366 5.80 13.20 2.60
CA VAL A 366 5.45 14.53 2.11
C VAL A 366 5.43 14.54 0.58
N GLY A 367 6.51 14.06 -0.05
CA GLY A 367 6.61 13.98 -1.52
C GLY A 367 5.52 13.11 -2.14
N THR A 368 5.29 11.91 -1.58
CA THR A 368 4.24 10.99 -2.05
C THR A 368 2.83 11.57 -1.88
N GLY A 369 2.58 12.26 -0.76
CA GLY A 369 1.33 12.97 -0.51
C GLY A 369 1.08 14.04 -1.57
N HIS A 370 2.09 14.85 -1.86
CA HIS A 370 2.03 15.89 -2.88
C HIS A 370 1.81 15.31 -4.29
N VAL A 371 2.55 14.26 -4.66
CA VAL A 371 2.35 13.53 -5.93
C VAL A 371 0.91 13.05 -6.08
N LYS A 372 0.32 12.51 -5.00
CA LYS A 372 -1.05 11.97 -5.05
C LYS A 372 -2.09 13.06 -5.30
N VAL A 373 -1.93 14.24 -4.67
CA VAL A 373 -2.80 15.40 -4.88
C VAL A 373 -2.66 15.91 -6.31
N MET A 374 -1.44 16.12 -6.79
CA MET A 374 -1.19 16.63 -8.15
C MET A 374 -1.64 15.65 -9.24
N ALA A 375 -1.42 14.36 -9.05
CA ALA A 375 -1.95 13.34 -9.97
C ALA A 375 -3.49 13.40 -10.07
N SER A 376 -4.19 13.61 -8.94
CA SER A 376 -5.65 13.78 -8.94
C SER A 376 -6.07 15.01 -9.73
N ALA A 377 -5.32 16.12 -9.66
CA ALA A 377 -5.58 17.33 -10.46
C ALA A 377 -5.42 17.05 -11.96
N PHE A 378 -4.39 16.33 -12.39
CA PHE A 378 -4.23 15.93 -13.79
C PHE A 378 -5.35 14.98 -14.25
N PHE A 379 -5.78 14.03 -13.40
CA PHE A 379 -6.89 13.12 -13.73
C PHE A 379 -8.22 13.88 -13.87
N ALA A 380 -8.45 14.90 -13.04
CA ALA A 380 -9.63 15.78 -13.18
C ALA A 380 -9.62 16.53 -14.51
N GLN A 381 -8.45 16.91 -15.03
CA GLN A 381 -8.24 17.46 -16.38
C GLN A 381 -8.26 16.40 -17.50
N ARG A 382 -8.61 15.13 -17.18
CA ARG A 382 -8.59 13.99 -18.10
C ARG A 382 -7.21 13.70 -18.72
N ASN A 383 -6.15 14.17 -18.09
CA ASN A 383 -4.78 13.98 -18.54
C ASN A 383 -4.07 12.91 -17.68
N THR A 384 -4.11 11.67 -18.14
CA THR A 384 -3.43 10.55 -17.47
C THR A 384 -1.97 10.37 -17.93
N ARG A 385 -1.62 10.98 -19.08
CA ARG A 385 -0.28 10.80 -19.69
C ARG A 385 0.82 11.47 -18.89
N MET A 386 0.58 12.68 -18.36
CA MET A 386 1.62 13.43 -17.64
C MET A 386 2.01 12.78 -16.31
N PRO A 387 1.10 12.32 -15.43
CA PRO A 387 1.47 11.54 -14.26
C PRO A 387 2.19 10.22 -14.61
N MET A 388 1.83 9.57 -15.73
CA MET A 388 2.50 8.36 -16.20
C MET A 388 3.97 8.64 -16.59
N TRP A 389 4.23 9.66 -17.40
CA TRP A 389 5.60 10.06 -17.76
C TRP A 389 6.40 10.53 -16.54
N GLY A 390 5.77 11.30 -15.65
CA GLY A 390 6.39 11.73 -14.40
C GLY A 390 6.79 10.54 -13.51
N SER A 391 5.97 9.48 -13.44
CA SER A 391 6.33 8.27 -12.69
C SER A 391 7.49 7.50 -13.34
N ALA A 392 7.62 7.51 -14.67
CA ALA A 392 8.77 6.93 -15.37
C ALA A 392 10.06 7.72 -15.07
N VAL A 393 10.00 9.04 -15.07
CA VAL A 393 11.14 9.90 -14.69
C VAL A 393 11.51 9.67 -13.21
N ALA A 394 10.53 9.59 -12.33
CA ALA A 394 10.75 9.29 -10.91
C ALA A 394 11.44 7.93 -10.71
N LEU A 395 11.10 6.93 -11.52
CA LEU A 395 11.74 5.61 -11.50
C LEU A 395 13.22 5.71 -11.88
N VAL A 396 13.55 6.50 -12.89
CA VAL A 396 14.97 6.73 -13.30
C VAL A 396 15.73 7.45 -12.18
N ILE A 397 15.14 8.49 -11.59
CA ILE A 397 15.72 9.22 -10.45
C ILE A 397 15.93 8.27 -9.27
N PHE A 398 14.93 7.48 -8.93
CA PHE A 398 15.00 6.49 -7.85
C PHE A 398 16.16 5.50 -8.09
N THR A 399 16.25 4.95 -9.30
CA THR A 399 17.30 3.98 -9.67
C THR A 399 18.70 4.60 -9.57
N LEU A 400 18.86 5.82 -10.09
CA LEU A 400 20.12 6.56 -10.02
C LEU A 400 20.56 6.80 -8.57
N PHE A 401 19.63 7.28 -7.71
CA PHE A 401 19.96 7.53 -6.31
C PHE A 401 20.11 6.24 -5.49
N CYS A 402 19.45 5.14 -5.84
CA CYS A 402 19.78 3.84 -5.27
C CYS A 402 21.21 3.44 -5.57
N TRP A 403 21.66 3.59 -6.82
CA TRP A 403 23.02 3.28 -7.22
C TRP A 403 24.06 4.15 -6.49
N LEU A 404 23.77 5.43 -6.28
CA LEU A 404 24.68 6.36 -5.59
C LEU A 404 24.71 6.18 -4.05
N LEU A 405 23.55 5.92 -3.44
CA LEU A 405 23.39 6.02 -1.99
C LEU A 405 23.40 4.68 -1.26
N VAL A 406 23.11 3.57 -1.94
CA VAL A 406 23.03 2.25 -1.28
C VAL A 406 24.43 1.78 -0.84
N GLY A 407 25.47 2.02 -1.63
CA GLY A 407 26.84 1.67 -1.24
C GLY A 407 27.27 2.35 0.07
N PRO A 408 27.26 3.69 0.16
CA PRO A 408 27.74 4.39 1.36
C PRO A 408 26.76 4.37 2.56
N LEU A 409 25.44 4.28 2.35
CA LEU A 409 24.46 4.42 3.41
C LEU A 409 23.75 3.10 3.76
N GLY A 410 23.91 2.04 2.97
CA GLY A 410 23.18 0.79 3.17
C GLY A 410 21.65 0.95 2.98
N ALA A 411 20.85 0.31 3.86
CA ALA A 411 19.40 0.35 3.79
C ALA A 411 18.78 1.77 3.88
N PRO A 412 19.27 2.71 4.71
CA PRO A 412 18.87 4.12 4.65
C PRO A 412 19.04 4.78 3.27
N GLY A 413 20.02 4.34 2.46
CA GLY A 413 20.22 4.84 1.10
C GLY A 413 19.01 4.64 0.19
N LEU A 414 18.30 3.52 0.34
CA LEU A 414 17.03 3.27 -0.36
C LEU A 414 15.92 4.23 0.09
N GLY A 415 15.88 4.56 1.38
CA GLY A 415 14.94 5.53 1.93
C GLY A 415 15.16 6.93 1.35
N TRP A 416 16.41 7.41 1.33
CA TRP A 416 16.75 8.70 0.75
C TRP A 416 16.52 8.74 -0.76
N ALA A 417 16.87 7.67 -1.49
CA ALA A 417 16.58 7.57 -2.92
C ALA A 417 15.08 7.72 -3.21
N ASN A 418 14.23 7.06 -2.42
CA ASN A 418 12.77 7.18 -2.53
C ASN A 418 12.29 8.60 -2.17
N THR A 419 12.83 9.20 -1.12
CA THR A 419 12.49 10.57 -0.71
C THR A 419 12.82 11.58 -1.81
N ILE A 420 14.02 11.50 -2.38
CA ILE A 420 14.46 12.38 -3.48
C ILE A 420 13.55 12.18 -4.70
N ALA A 421 13.34 10.93 -5.12
CA ALA A 421 12.51 10.62 -6.28
C ALA A 421 11.06 11.14 -6.14
N MET A 422 10.43 10.94 -4.99
CA MET A 422 9.05 11.40 -4.76
C MET A 422 8.95 12.92 -4.65
N THR A 423 9.95 13.57 -4.06
CA THR A 423 10.02 15.04 -3.99
C THR A 423 10.20 15.65 -5.38
N CYS A 424 11.15 15.13 -6.17
CA CYS A 424 11.33 15.56 -7.56
C CYS A 424 10.09 15.31 -8.42
N PHE A 425 9.41 14.19 -8.23
CA PHE A 425 8.18 13.88 -8.95
C PHE A 425 7.06 14.86 -8.61
N GLY A 426 6.86 15.16 -7.33
CA GLY A 426 5.88 16.15 -6.88
C GLY A 426 6.17 17.54 -7.45
N ALA A 427 7.42 17.99 -7.37
CA ALA A 427 7.86 19.26 -7.95
C ALA A 427 7.64 19.31 -9.47
N PHE A 428 8.01 18.24 -10.18
CA PHE A 428 7.79 18.12 -11.64
C PHE A 428 6.31 18.26 -12.00
N LEU A 429 5.42 17.53 -11.31
CA LEU A 429 3.97 17.64 -11.58
C LEU A 429 3.43 19.04 -11.28
N THR A 430 3.94 19.71 -10.25
CA THR A 430 3.50 21.07 -9.90
C THR A 430 3.93 22.08 -10.95
N VAL A 431 5.19 22.04 -11.37
CA VAL A 431 5.70 22.93 -12.43
C VAL A 431 4.96 22.69 -13.74
N LEU A 432 4.76 21.44 -14.08
CA LEU A 432 4.06 21.07 -15.30
C LEU A 432 2.57 21.51 -15.28
N TYR A 433 1.90 21.33 -14.13
CA TYR A 433 0.51 21.80 -13.97
C TYR A 433 0.41 23.32 -14.10
N ALA A 434 1.33 24.04 -13.45
CA ALA A 434 1.41 25.49 -13.56
C ALA A 434 1.64 25.98 -14.99
N ALA A 435 2.50 25.28 -15.74
CA ALA A 435 2.79 25.61 -17.13
C ALA A 435 1.63 25.33 -18.11
N LEU A 436 0.86 24.27 -17.88
CA LEU A 436 -0.21 23.82 -18.77
C LEU A 436 -1.58 24.47 -18.47
N PHE A 437 -1.89 24.64 -17.19
CA PHE A 437 -3.23 25.05 -16.74
C PHE A 437 -3.23 26.36 -15.94
N GLY A 438 -2.06 26.77 -15.43
CA GLY A 438 -1.96 27.88 -14.50
C GLY A 438 -2.47 27.55 -13.09
N PHE A 439 -2.29 28.51 -12.19
CA PHE A 439 -2.94 28.52 -10.87
C PHE A 439 -3.65 29.87 -10.74
N ASP A 440 -4.96 29.87 -10.81
CA ASP A 440 -5.76 31.05 -10.55
C ASP A 440 -5.70 31.43 -9.05
N GLY A 441 -5.87 32.72 -8.72
CA GLY A 441 -5.89 33.19 -7.32
C GLY A 441 -4.54 33.23 -6.61
N GLY A 442 -3.44 33.42 -7.33
CA GLY A 442 -2.10 33.66 -6.76
C GLY A 442 -1.19 32.43 -6.64
N GLY A 443 -1.65 31.24 -7.04
CA GLY A 443 -0.83 30.03 -7.19
C GLY A 443 0.00 29.67 -5.97
N ALA A 444 1.27 29.33 -6.17
CA ALA A 444 2.20 28.96 -5.11
C ALA A 444 2.37 30.02 -4.01
N ARG A 445 2.14 31.32 -4.34
CA ARG A 445 2.22 32.42 -3.36
C ARG A 445 1.12 32.32 -2.30
N ALA A 446 -0.04 31.75 -2.61
CA ALA A 446 -1.14 31.57 -1.65
C ALA A 446 -0.85 30.45 -0.64
N VAL A 447 -0.13 29.39 -1.05
CA VAL A 447 0.17 28.22 -0.19
C VAL A 447 1.48 28.37 0.55
N ALA A 448 2.45 29.12 0.03
CA ALA A 448 3.77 29.27 0.62
C ALA A 448 3.74 29.73 2.11
N PRO A 449 2.91 30.71 2.52
CA PRO A 449 2.82 31.11 3.94
C PRO A 449 2.26 29.98 4.83
N ALA A 450 1.30 29.19 4.33
CA ALA A 450 0.74 28.06 5.06
C ALA A 450 1.81 26.97 5.28
N ILE A 451 2.51 26.59 4.22
CA ILE A 451 3.62 25.62 4.32
C ILE A 451 4.73 26.17 5.22
N GLY A 452 5.08 27.45 5.11
CA GLY A 452 6.09 28.07 5.98
C GLY A 452 5.75 27.96 7.48
N ARG A 453 4.48 28.24 7.85
CA ARG A 453 3.98 28.04 9.22
C ARG A 453 4.07 26.57 9.67
N GLN A 454 3.69 25.65 8.81
CA GLN A 454 3.73 24.22 9.09
C GLN A 454 5.17 23.71 9.25
N VAL A 455 6.11 24.23 8.45
CA VAL A 455 7.55 23.93 8.60
C VAL A 455 8.07 24.48 9.91
N ALA A 456 7.76 25.73 10.28
CA ALA A 456 8.16 26.32 11.55
C ALA A 456 7.60 25.53 12.75
N ALA A 457 6.31 25.16 12.70
CA ALA A 457 5.68 24.34 13.74
C ALA A 457 6.32 22.94 13.82
N SER A 458 6.63 22.33 12.67
CA SER A 458 7.31 21.03 12.62
C SER A 458 8.75 21.12 13.15
N ALA A 459 9.45 22.22 12.91
CA ALA A 459 10.77 22.48 13.50
C ALA A 459 10.71 22.61 15.04
N ALA A 460 9.70 23.31 15.57
CA ALA A 460 9.46 23.38 17.01
C ALA A 460 9.20 21.99 17.63
N VAL A 461 8.39 21.17 16.94
CA VAL A 461 8.17 19.77 17.33
C VAL A 461 9.49 18.98 17.28
N ALA A 462 10.31 19.14 16.24
CA ALA A 462 11.60 18.46 16.16
C ALA A 462 12.49 18.78 17.36
N LEU A 463 12.58 20.06 17.75
CA LEU A 463 13.36 20.50 18.91
C LEU A 463 12.83 19.89 20.22
N LEU A 464 11.51 19.87 20.41
CA LEU A 464 10.90 19.22 21.57
C LEU A 464 11.23 17.72 21.59
N LEU A 465 11.05 17.02 20.47
CA LEU A 465 11.29 15.58 20.37
C LEU A 465 12.76 15.23 20.58
N LEU A 466 13.70 16.04 20.07
CA LEU A 466 15.13 15.84 20.31
C LEU A 466 15.48 16.00 21.80
N ARG A 467 14.82 16.91 22.53
CA ARG A 467 14.97 17.07 23.97
C ARG A 467 14.39 15.92 24.77
N LEU A 468 13.25 15.37 24.33
CA LEU A 468 12.56 14.28 25.01
C LEU A 468 13.06 12.89 24.62
N ARG A 469 13.76 12.74 23.49
CA ARG A 469 14.27 11.47 23.00
C ARG A 469 15.12 10.70 24.01
N PRO A 470 16.06 11.31 24.77
CA PRO A 470 16.86 10.57 25.76
C PRO A 470 16.01 9.88 26.84
N TRP A 471 14.80 10.39 27.11
CA TRP A 471 13.86 9.74 28.05
C TRP A 471 13.24 8.44 27.49
N LEU A 472 13.29 8.25 26.17
CA LEU A 472 12.88 7.02 25.49
C LEU A 472 14.07 6.07 25.31
N ASP A 473 15.32 6.56 25.32
CA ASP A 473 16.50 5.73 25.14
C ASP A 473 16.71 4.84 26.39
N GLY A 474 17.01 3.55 26.16
CA GLY A 474 17.22 2.58 27.24
C GLY A 474 15.96 1.92 27.82
N VAL A 475 14.78 2.29 27.34
CA VAL A 475 13.52 1.64 27.73
C VAL A 475 13.22 0.48 26.79
N ASP A 476 12.72 -0.63 27.35
CA ASP A 476 12.15 -1.69 26.53
C ASP A 476 10.87 -1.17 25.85
N HIS A 477 11.01 -0.78 24.57
CA HIS A 477 9.90 -0.23 23.81
C HIS A 477 8.77 -1.25 23.56
N THR A 478 9.01 -2.54 23.81
CA THR A 478 7.97 -3.58 23.68
C THR A 478 7.08 -3.67 24.94
N SER A 479 7.48 -3.02 26.02
CA SER A 479 6.74 -2.97 27.28
C SER A 479 5.61 -1.96 27.27
N LEU A 480 4.67 -2.10 28.20
CA LEU A 480 3.61 -1.10 28.43
C LEU A 480 4.21 0.25 28.83
N ASP A 481 5.30 0.26 29.62
CA ASP A 481 6.02 1.48 30.02
C ASP A 481 6.57 2.22 28.78
N GLY A 482 7.19 1.49 27.84
CA GLY A 482 7.65 2.07 26.59
C GLY A 482 6.52 2.69 25.75
N ALA A 483 5.37 2.01 25.66
CA ALA A 483 4.19 2.54 24.97
C ALA A 483 3.62 3.80 25.66
N LEU A 484 3.54 3.81 26.99
CA LEU A 484 3.07 4.97 27.76
C LEU A 484 4.02 6.16 27.63
N ARG A 485 5.34 5.95 27.70
CA ARG A 485 6.33 7.02 27.47
C ARG A 485 6.25 7.58 26.06
N MET A 486 6.07 6.71 25.05
CA MET A 486 5.86 7.15 23.66
C MET A 486 4.61 8.04 23.55
N ALA A 487 3.50 7.64 24.16
CA ALA A 487 2.27 8.44 24.18
C ALA A 487 2.48 9.77 24.91
N ALA A 488 3.22 9.78 26.05
CA ALA A 488 3.55 10.98 26.81
C ALA A 488 4.47 11.95 26.03
N VAL A 489 5.24 11.47 25.06
CA VAL A 489 6.06 12.30 24.16
C VAL A 489 5.24 12.80 22.98
N LEU A 490 4.41 11.96 22.38
CA LEU A 490 3.63 12.30 21.18
C LEU A 490 2.48 13.27 21.49
N GLY A 491 1.85 13.15 22.68
CA GLY A 491 0.76 14.07 23.09
C GLY A 491 1.19 15.53 23.11
N PRO A 492 2.20 15.92 23.91
CA PRO A 492 2.73 17.29 23.91
C PRO A 492 3.24 17.76 22.55
N ALA A 493 3.86 16.87 21.76
CA ALA A 493 4.31 17.21 20.42
C ALA A 493 3.15 17.60 19.49
N ALA A 494 2.03 16.86 19.55
CA ALA A 494 0.82 17.20 18.80
C ALA A 494 0.20 18.53 19.25
N VAL A 495 0.11 18.75 20.57
CA VAL A 495 -0.41 20.00 21.14
C VAL A 495 0.48 21.18 20.75
N LEU A 496 1.80 21.03 20.82
CA LEU A 496 2.75 22.06 20.40
C LEU A 496 2.58 22.40 18.91
N TYR A 497 2.49 21.38 18.05
CA TYR A 497 2.28 21.59 16.63
C TYR A 497 1.03 22.40 16.33
N LEU A 498 -0.11 21.97 16.88
CA LEU A 498 -1.39 22.66 16.70
C LEU A 498 -1.35 24.08 17.26
N GLY A 499 -0.77 24.25 18.46
CA GLY A 499 -0.62 25.55 19.11
C GLY A 499 0.21 26.52 18.26
N VAL A 500 1.37 26.10 17.76
CA VAL A 500 2.24 26.95 16.92
C VAL A 500 1.55 27.31 15.60
N VAL A 501 0.87 26.37 14.95
CA VAL A 501 0.13 26.66 13.71
C VAL A 501 -0.97 27.69 13.96
N VAL A 502 -1.73 27.56 15.05
CA VAL A 502 -2.80 28.52 15.41
C VAL A 502 -2.20 29.89 15.76
N LEU A 503 -1.13 29.95 16.57
CA LEU A 503 -0.46 31.19 16.93
C LEU A 503 0.09 31.96 15.72
N LEU A 504 0.54 31.23 14.72
CA LEU A 504 1.00 31.81 13.44
C LEU A 504 -0.16 32.15 12.47
N GLY A 505 -1.42 32.04 12.90
CA GLY A 505 -2.60 32.38 12.13
C GLY A 505 -3.01 31.32 11.10
N GLY A 506 -2.64 30.04 11.31
CA GLY A 506 -3.07 28.91 10.48
C GLY A 506 -4.54 28.55 10.74
N ARG A 507 -5.29 28.30 9.65
CA ARG A 507 -6.71 27.89 9.69
C ARG A 507 -6.91 26.38 9.52
N GLU A 508 -5.86 25.64 9.26
CA GLU A 508 -5.91 24.19 8.98
C GLU A 508 -6.51 23.39 10.15
N PRO A 509 -6.21 23.70 11.44
CA PRO A 509 -6.82 22.99 12.57
C PRO A 509 -8.35 23.17 12.64
N SER A 510 -8.86 24.38 12.38
CA SER A 510 -10.31 24.61 12.38
C SER A 510 -11.01 23.90 11.24
N VAL A 511 -10.45 23.90 10.03
CA VAL A 511 -10.98 23.17 8.89
C VAL A 511 -11.05 21.67 9.17
N LEU A 512 -10.03 21.11 9.80
CA LEU A 512 -10.01 19.69 10.18
C LEU A 512 -11.08 19.37 11.22
N LEU A 513 -11.22 20.20 12.26
CA LEU A 513 -12.23 20.05 13.31
C LEU A 513 -13.66 20.15 12.76
N ASP A 514 -13.92 21.11 11.90
CA ASP A 514 -15.23 21.27 11.26
C ASP A 514 -15.60 20.09 10.37
N THR A 515 -14.61 19.53 9.68
CA THR A 515 -14.80 18.30 8.86
C THR A 515 -15.11 17.09 9.73
N LEU A 516 -14.46 16.96 10.89
CA LEU A 516 -14.73 15.87 11.84
C LEU A 516 -16.08 16.03 12.53
N ARG A 517 -16.48 17.26 12.93
CA ARG A 517 -17.79 17.54 13.52
C ARG A 517 -18.94 17.23 12.57
N ARG A 518 -18.86 17.69 11.31
CA ARG A 518 -19.87 17.37 10.29
C ARG A 518 -20.05 15.88 10.02
N ARG A 519 -18.98 15.08 10.21
CA ARG A 519 -19.06 13.60 10.14
C ARG A 519 -19.63 12.95 11.39
N ALA A 520 -19.52 13.58 12.56
CA ALA A 520 -20.11 13.09 13.79
C ALA A 520 -21.61 13.39 13.87
N ASP A 521 -22.04 14.46 13.20
CA ASP A 521 -23.46 14.88 13.13
C ASP A 521 -24.24 14.19 12.00
N GLN A 522 -23.57 13.43 11.12
CA GLN A 522 -24.14 12.55 10.08
C GLN A 522 -24.10 11.08 10.49
#